data_88a41acbd963388edfa57274e34f9796
#
_entry.id   88a41acbd963388edfa57274e34f9796
#
_cell.length_a   1.000
_cell.length_b   1.000
_cell.length_c   1.000
_cell.angle_alpha   90.00
_cell.angle_beta   90.00
_cell.angle_gamma   90.00
#
_symmetry.space_group_name_H-M   'P 1'
#
loop_
_entity.id
_entity.type
_entity.pdbx_description
1 polymer ?
#
loop_
_entity_poly.entity_id
_entity_poly.type
_entity_poly.pdbx_seq_one_letter_code
_entity_poly.pdbx_strand_id
1 'polypeptide(L)' 'MWISILNCNLGQIEVHDISEYENIAPTENEVVDYWLFKEGYNPNNISYMITNDAPEIYDGNTQTIINIPL' A
#
# COMPACT_ATOMS: atom_id res chain seq x y z
N MET A 1 -7.23 2.48 -6.53
CA MET A 1 -6.47 1.40 -5.84
C MET A 1 -5.38 2.02 -4.97
N TRP A 2 -5.25 1.50 -3.77
CA TRP A 2 -4.27 1.95 -2.79
C TRP A 2 -3.40 0.79 -2.35
N ILE A 3 -2.13 1.06 -2.07
CA ILE A 3 -1.22 0.08 -1.48
C ILE A 3 -0.71 0.60 -0.14
N SER A 4 -0.79 -0.24 0.88
CA SER A 4 -0.24 0.03 2.22
C SER A 4 0.91 -0.93 2.45
N ILE A 5 2.09 -0.37 2.73
CA ILE A 5 3.34 -1.13 2.84
C ILE A 5 3.86 -1.04 4.27
N LEU A 6 4.23 -2.20 4.82
CA LEU A 6 4.99 -2.28 6.07
C LEU A 6 6.47 -2.36 5.73
N ASN A 7 7.17 -1.24 5.88
CA ASN A 7 8.61 -1.17 5.64
C ASN A 7 9.36 -1.41 6.95
N CYS A 8 9.68 -2.68 7.21
CA CYS A 8 10.31 -3.08 8.46
C CYS A 8 11.73 -2.53 8.63
N ASN A 9 12.44 -2.28 7.54
CA ASN A 9 13.79 -1.72 7.58
C ASN A 9 13.82 -0.29 8.11
N LEU A 10 12.79 0.49 7.78
CA LEU A 10 12.67 1.89 8.19
C LEU A 10 11.72 2.09 9.38
N GLY A 11 11.01 1.05 9.79
CA GLY A 11 9.99 1.17 10.81
C GLY A 11 8.84 2.06 10.38
N GLN A 12 8.47 2.02 9.10
CA GLN A 12 7.46 2.91 8.52
C GLN A 12 6.27 2.12 7.97
N ILE A 13 5.10 2.74 8.07
CA ILE A 13 3.92 2.33 7.33
C ILE A 13 3.74 3.36 6.22
N GLU A 14 3.77 2.89 4.97
CA GLU A 14 3.64 3.76 3.79
C GLU A 14 2.29 3.52 3.13
N VAL A 15 1.64 4.59 2.70
CA VAL A 15 0.36 4.52 2.00
C VAL A 15 0.49 5.28 0.69
N HIS A 16 0.18 4.61 -0.41
CA HIS A 16 0.27 5.18 -1.75
C HIS A 16 -1.03 4.98 -2.52
N ASP A 17 -1.49 6.03 -3.18
CA ASP A 17 -2.56 5.92 -4.17
C ASP A 17 -1.92 5.57 -5.52
N ILE A 18 -2.23 4.38 -6.03
CA ILE A 18 -1.69 3.89 -7.30
C ILE A 18 -2.75 3.81 -8.39
N SER A 19 -3.81 4.61 -8.27
CA SER A 19 -4.92 4.60 -9.22
C SER A 19 -4.49 4.92 -10.65
N GLU A 20 -3.49 5.77 -10.83
CA GLU A 20 -2.97 6.11 -12.17
C GLU A 20 -2.34 4.92 -12.89
N TYR A 21 -2.02 3.84 -12.19
CA TYR A 21 -1.41 2.65 -12.76
C TYR A 21 -2.40 1.53 -13.07
N GLU A 22 -3.68 1.71 -12.76
CA GLU A 22 -4.68 0.63 -12.87
C GLU A 22 -4.84 0.08 -14.30
N ASN A 23 -4.56 0.89 -15.31
CA ASN A 23 -4.71 0.51 -16.71
C ASN A 23 -3.40 0.05 -17.38
N ILE A 24 -2.30 -0.05 -16.62
CA ILE A 24 -0.99 -0.45 -17.16
C ILE A 24 -0.96 -1.93 -17.53
N ALA A 25 -1.69 -2.76 -16.79
CA ALA A 25 -1.71 -4.19 -16.98
C ALA A 25 -3.15 -4.72 -16.82
N PRO A 26 -3.44 -5.92 -17.38
CA PRO A 26 -4.80 -6.46 -17.35
C PRO A 26 -5.28 -6.97 -16.00
N THR A 27 -4.36 -7.30 -15.08
CA THR A 27 -4.73 -7.80 -13.76
C THR A 27 -4.20 -6.90 -12.66
N GLU A 28 -4.89 -6.91 -11.53
CA GLU A 28 -4.48 -6.16 -10.33
C GLU A 28 -3.08 -6.57 -9.85
N ASN A 29 -2.79 -7.86 -9.83
CA ASN A 29 -1.49 -8.36 -9.41
C ASN A 29 -0.36 -7.84 -10.30
N GLU A 30 -0.58 -7.79 -11.60
CA GLU A 30 0.42 -7.28 -12.55
C GLU A 30 0.65 -5.78 -12.35
N VAL A 31 -0.41 -5.00 -12.07
CA VAL A 31 -0.31 -3.57 -11.77
C VAL A 31 0.54 -3.35 -10.52
N VAL A 32 0.27 -4.12 -9.46
CA VAL A 32 1.01 -4.03 -8.20
C VAL A 32 2.46 -4.41 -8.39
N ASP A 33 2.74 -5.51 -9.09
CA ASP A 33 4.11 -5.96 -9.36
C ASP A 33 4.89 -4.92 -10.16
N TYR A 34 4.29 -4.31 -11.16
CA TYR A 34 4.90 -3.24 -11.94
C TYR A 34 5.24 -2.04 -11.06
N TRP A 35 4.29 -1.60 -10.22
CA TRP A 35 4.50 -0.44 -9.36
C TRP A 35 5.61 -0.70 -8.33
N LEU A 36 5.61 -1.86 -7.70
CA LEU A 36 6.65 -2.24 -6.74
C LEU A 36 8.04 -2.26 -7.40
N PHE A 37 8.12 -2.83 -8.59
CA PHE A 37 9.38 -2.86 -9.35
C PHE A 37 9.86 -1.45 -9.70
N LYS A 38 8.96 -0.62 -10.22
CA LYS A 38 9.28 0.76 -10.62
C LYS A 38 9.80 1.59 -9.46
N GLU A 39 9.19 1.44 -8.29
CA GLU A 39 9.57 2.18 -7.09
C GLU A 39 10.76 1.55 -6.34
N GLY A 40 11.27 0.44 -6.81
CA GLY A 40 12.46 -0.21 -6.24
C GLY A 40 12.20 -1.08 -5.02
N TYR A 41 10.95 -1.47 -4.78
CA TYR A 41 10.64 -2.40 -3.69
C TYR A 41 10.94 -3.83 -4.08
N ASN A 42 11.48 -4.60 -3.13
CA ASN A 42 11.58 -6.04 -3.26
C ASN A 42 10.40 -6.68 -2.53
N PRO A 43 9.44 -7.31 -3.23
CA PRO A 43 8.25 -7.88 -2.58
C PRO A 43 8.56 -8.97 -1.57
N ASN A 44 9.76 -9.56 -1.59
CA ASN A 44 10.19 -10.55 -0.60
C ASN A 44 10.61 -9.92 0.73
N ASN A 45 10.87 -8.61 0.75
CA ASN A 45 11.36 -7.89 1.94
C ASN A 45 10.29 -6.98 2.58
N ILE A 46 9.10 -6.94 2.03
CA ILE A 46 8.01 -6.11 2.52
C ILE A 46 6.73 -6.92 2.68
N SER A 47 5.84 -6.43 3.52
CA SER A 47 4.45 -6.87 3.57
C SER A 47 3.59 -5.73 3.06
N TYR A 48 2.55 -6.03 2.29
CA TYR A 48 1.67 -5.00 1.77
C TYR A 48 0.22 -5.49 1.67
N MET A 49 -0.69 -4.53 1.60
CA MET A 49 -2.12 -4.75 1.46
C MET A 49 -2.66 -3.84 0.37
N ILE A 50 -3.54 -4.37 -0.47
CA ILE A 50 -4.21 -3.61 -1.52
C ILE A 50 -5.65 -3.35 -1.10
N THR A 51 -6.11 -2.10 -1.26
CA THR A 51 -7.49 -1.70 -0.97
C THR A 51 -8.04 -0.85 -2.11
N ASN A 52 -9.36 -0.85 -2.28
CA ASN A 52 -10.02 -0.01 -3.28
C ASN A 52 -10.13 1.44 -2.81
N ASP A 53 -10.36 1.64 -1.53
CA ASP A 53 -10.48 2.96 -0.91
C ASP A 53 -9.24 3.25 -0.06
N ALA A 54 -9.05 4.51 0.31
CA ALA A 54 -7.98 4.91 1.21
C ALA A 54 -8.07 4.08 2.51
N PRO A 55 -6.96 3.49 2.96
CA PRO A 55 -6.98 2.64 4.14
C PRO A 55 -7.20 3.46 5.41
N GLU A 56 -7.70 2.78 6.45
CA GLU A 56 -7.86 3.34 7.78
C GLU A 56 -6.84 2.70 8.71
N ILE A 57 -6.43 3.44 9.73
CA ILE A 57 -5.57 2.93 10.79
C ILE A 57 -6.41 2.67 12.03
N TYR A 58 -6.39 1.43 12.51
CA TYR A 58 -7.03 1.09 13.79
C TYR A 58 -6.01 1.25 14.92
N ASP A 59 -6.31 2.13 15.88
CA ASP A 59 -5.51 2.28 17.09
C ASP A 59 -6.01 1.27 18.13
N GLY A 60 -5.22 0.23 18.38
CA GLY A 60 -5.58 -0.82 19.33
C GLY A 60 -5.60 -0.38 20.78
N ASN A 61 -4.91 0.73 21.12
CA ASN A 61 -4.90 1.25 22.50
C ASN A 61 -6.18 1.99 22.85
N THR A 62 -6.67 2.80 21.92
CA THR A 62 -7.90 3.60 22.12
C THR A 62 -9.13 2.90 21.56
N GLN A 63 -8.94 1.84 20.77
CA GLN A 63 -9.99 1.12 20.03
C GLN A 63 -10.77 2.06 19.11
N THR A 64 -10.07 2.96 18.44
CA THR A 64 -10.63 3.91 17.50
C THR A 64 -9.96 3.81 16.14
N ILE A 65 -10.66 4.29 15.11
CA ILE A 65 -10.13 4.35 13.75
C ILE A 65 -9.60 5.75 13.51
N ILE A 66 -8.37 5.83 12.98
CA ILE A 66 -7.72 7.08 12.59
C ILE A 66 -7.70 7.13 11.07
N ASN A 67 -8.33 8.15 10.49
CA ASN A 67 -8.26 8.37 9.05
C ASN A 67 -6.89 8.95 8.67
N ILE A 68 -6.31 8.42 7.59
CA ILE A 68 -5.04 8.94 7.09
C ILE A 68 -5.29 10.27 6.40
N PRO A 69 -4.66 11.37 6.83
CA PRO A 69 -4.79 12.66 6.17
C PRO A 69 -3.94 12.67 4.89
N LEU A 70 -4.58 12.42 3.79
CA LEU A 70 -3.94 12.36 2.47
C LEU A 70 -4.10 13.62 1.67
#